data_7adfcf28eb297822be3efa82bf40b369
#
_entry.id   7adfcf28eb297822be3efa82bf40b369
#
_cell.length_a   1.000
_cell.length_b   1.000
_cell.length_c   1.000
_cell.angle_alpha   90.00
_cell.angle_beta   90.00
_cell.angle_gamma   90.00
#
_symmetry.space_group_name_H-M   'P 1'
#
loop_
_entity.id
_entity.type
_entity.pdbx_description
1 polymer ?
#
loop_
_entity_poly.entity_id
_entity_poly.type
_entity_poly.pdbx_seq_one_letter_code
_entity_poly.pdbx_strand_id
1 'polypeptide(L)'
;MRFFLLRAITLTGALLLFSGATSAASFDCGKARRPLEKLICSSPELDAADTRMGEVFKQVNVGFPLKGFLLATQRVFLSGYPYCMTDDSGKSLSGAEAARRCAAMVRARTAEIEAQALAKIYSNADGKFTHDSLAILVFTADGRKRIRLWGNWMPDAYNPRPFPDGKLCDLDEELKPVKGGYMITVSDEAVFSISDTSVNISEYIMCTPRNGIGPGSYRRLR
;
A
#
# COMPACT_ATOMS: atom_id res chain seq x y z
N MET A 1 11.23 -53.09 -64.96
CA MET A 1 11.93 -51.92 -64.48
C MET A 1 10.88 -50.74 -64.41
N ARG A 2 10.39 -50.41 -63.21
CA ARG A 2 9.46 -49.28 -62.99
C ARG A 2 10.10 -48.33 -61.99
N PHE A 3 10.44 -47.12 -62.41
CA PHE A 3 11.02 -46.04 -61.60
C PHE A 3 9.86 -45.34 -60.82
N PHE A 4 9.90 -45.40 -59.53
CA PHE A 4 9.04 -44.56 -58.65
C PHE A 4 9.77 -43.27 -58.32
N LEU A 5 9.27 -42.16 -58.85
CA LEU A 5 9.69 -40.80 -58.48
C LEU A 5 8.97 -40.39 -57.18
N LEU A 6 9.72 -40.35 -56.08
CA LEU A 6 9.23 -39.72 -54.84
C LEU A 6 9.30 -38.20 -54.99
N ARG A 7 8.16 -37.52 -54.99
CA ARG A 7 8.04 -36.07 -54.81
C ARG A 7 8.11 -35.76 -53.30
N ALA A 8 9.18 -35.12 -52.89
CA ALA A 8 9.29 -34.52 -51.54
C ALA A 8 8.49 -33.22 -51.55
N ILE A 9 7.41 -33.18 -50.76
CA ILE A 9 6.61 -31.95 -50.46
C ILE A 9 7.25 -31.31 -49.21
N THR A 10 8.01 -30.23 -49.43
CA THR A 10 8.54 -29.39 -48.37
C THR A 10 7.40 -28.48 -47.87
N LEU A 11 6.83 -28.84 -46.72
CA LEU A 11 5.85 -27.98 -45.99
C LEU A 11 6.64 -26.92 -45.22
N THR A 12 6.78 -25.73 -45.80
CA THR A 12 7.33 -24.56 -45.11
C THR A 12 6.24 -23.97 -44.18
N GLY A 13 6.23 -24.44 -42.94
CA GLY A 13 5.37 -23.90 -41.91
C GLY A 13 5.85 -22.49 -41.50
N ALA A 14 5.18 -21.45 -41.99
CA ALA A 14 5.32 -20.09 -41.49
C ALA A 14 4.82 -20.01 -40.08
N LEU A 15 5.75 -20.04 -39.10
CA LEU A 15 5.46 -19.78 -37.69
C LEU A 15 5.14 -18.26 -37.54
N LEU A 16 3.88 -17.87 -37.67
CA LEU A 16 3.43 -16.53 -37.32
C LEU A 16 3.54 -16.41 -35.78
N LEU A 17 4.64 -15.83 -35.33
CA LEU A 17 4.78 -15.34 -33.96
C LEU A 17 3.77 -14.19 -33.77
N PHE A 18 2.57 -14.53 -33.34
CA PHE A 18 1.65 -13.58 -32.74
C PHE A 18 2.29 -13.11 -31.44
N SER A 19 3.13 -12.08 -31.53
CA SER A 19 3.48 -11.24 -30.37
C SER A 19 2.23 -10.47 -30.00
N GLY A 20 1.24 -11.18 -29.40
CA GLY A 20 0.18 -10.53 -28.67
C GLY A 20 0.85 -9.74 -27.55
N ALA A 21 0.88 -8.42 -27.70
CA ALA A 21 1.17 -7.53 -26.59
C ALA A 21 0.11 -7.81 -25.53
N THR A 22 0.41 -8.74 -24.63
CA THR A 22 -0.38 -8.90 -23.41
C THR A 22 -0.15 -7.64 -22.61
N SER A 23 -1.07 -6.68 -22.73
CA SER A 23 -1.13 -5.53 -21.83
C SER A 23 -1.28 -6.09 -20.43
N ALA A 24 -0.23 -6.01 -19.64
CA ALA A 24 -0.19 -6.46 -18.26
C ALA A 24 -0.71 -5.35 -17.31
N ALA A 25 -0.89 -4.12 -17.81
CA ALA A 25 -1.40 -2.99 -17.03
C ALA A 25 -2.70 -3.33 -16.30
N SER A 26 -2.88 -2.77 -15.12
CA SER A 26 -4.11 -2.92 -14.33
C SER A 26 -5.36 -2.36 -15.03
N PHE A 27 -5.20 -1.75 -16.21
CA PHE A 27 -6.24 -1.17 -17.07
C PHE A 27 -5.92 -1.36 -18.57
N ASP A 28 -6.88 -1.06 -19.43
CA ASP A 28 -6.76 -1.18 -20.90
C ASP A 28 -5.92 -0.03 -21.49
N CYS A 29 -4.72 -0.33 -21.95
CA CYS A 29 -3.80 0.63 -22.56
C CYS A 29 -4.38 1.32 -23.82
N GLY A 30 -5.29 0.69 -24.54
CA GLY A 30 -6.00 1.33 -25.66
C GLY A 30 -6.87 2.52 -25.23
N LYS A 31 -7.21 2.60 -23.95
CA LYS A 31 -8.01 3.67 -23.35
C LYS A 31 -7.19 4.67 -22.54
N ALA A 32 -5.87 4.55 -22.49
CA ALA A 32 -5.00 5.43 -21.75
C ALA A 32 -5.10 6.88 -22.25
N ARG A 33 -5.50 7.80 -21.36
CA ARG A 33 -5.67 9.23 -21.65
C ARG A 33 -4.73 10.10 -20.84
N ARG A 34 -4.53 9.77 -19.58
CA ARG A 34 -3.73 10.55 -18.63
C ARG A 34 -2.23 10.32 -18.88
N PRO A 35 -1.37 11.31 -18.61
CA PRO A 35 0.08 11.15 -18.80
C PRO A 35 0.67 9.93 -18.10
N LEU A 36 0.26 9.65 -16.86
CA LEU A 36 0.71 8.49 -16.10
C LEU A 36 0.26 7.17 -16.75
N GLU A 37 -1.00 7.08 -17.21
CA GLU A 37 -1.51 5.89 -17.89
C GLU A 37 -0.69 5.60 -19.16
N LYS A 38 -0.38 6.64 -19.94
CA LYS A 38 0.46 6.52 -21.13
C LYS A 38 1.88 6.09 -20.79
N LEU A 39 2.43 6.60 -19.69
CA LEU A 39 3.76 6.22 -19.20
C LEU A 39 3.80 4.74 -18.79
N ILE A 40 2.79 4.27 -18.05
CA ILE A 40 2.66 2.86 -17.68
C ILE A 40 2.65 2.00 -18.94
N CYS A 41 1.78 2.31 -19.89
CA CYS A 41 1.63 1.55 -21.13
C CYS A 41 2.87 1.57 -22.05
N SER A 42 3.73 2.58 -21.93
CA SER A 42 4.97 2.70 -22.74
C SER A 42 6.21 2.11 -22.07
N SER A 43 6.14 1.73 -20.81
CA SER A 43 7.26 1.21 -20.03
C SER A 43 6.98 -0.21 -19.52
N PRO A 44 7.58 -1.25 -20.10
CA PRO A 44 7.37 -2.63 -19.65
C PRO A 44 7.67 -2.87 -18.17
N GLU A 45 8.69 -2.19 -17.62
CA GLU A 45 9.04 -2.29 -16.20
C GLU A 45 7.96 -1.71 -15.30
N LEU A 46 7.43 -0.54 -15.66
CA LEU A 46 6.40 0.13 -14.88
C LEU A 46 5.05 -0.61 -15.01
N ASP A 47 4.72 -1.09 -16.19
CA ASP A 47 3.54 -1.91 -16.46
C ASP A 47 3.52 -3.20 -15.60
N ALA A 48 4.65 -3.92 -15.58
CA ALA A 48 4.78 -5.11 -14.74
C ALA A 48 4.63 -4.79 -13.24
N ALA A 49 5.21 -3.67 -12.77
CA ALA A 49 5.10 -3.25 -11.38
C ALA A 49 3.65 -2.88 -11.02
N ASP A 50 2.96 -2.11 -11.88
CA ASP A 50 1.56 -1.70 -11.68
C ASP A 50 0.61 -2.91 -11.66
N THR A 51 0.80 -3.85 -12.58
CA THR A 51 0.06 -5.12 -12.62
C THR A 51 0.24 -5.90 -11.32
N ARG A 52 1.50 -6.08 -10.87
CA ARG A 52 1.79 -6.79 -9.64
C ARG A 52 1.14 -6.14 -8.42
N MET A 53 1.20 -4.82 -8.32
CA MET A 53 0.51 -4.08 -7.24
C MET A 53 -1.00 -4.36 -7.25
N GLY A 54 -1.63 -4.33 -8.41
CA GLY A 54 -3.06 -4.60 -8.56
C GLY A 54 -3.45 -6.03 -8.13
N GLU A 55 -2.61 -7.03 -8.47
CA GLU A 55 -2.82 -8.43 -8.05
C GLU A 55 -2.68 -8.60 -6.54
N VAL A 56 -1.60 -8.06 -5.95
CA VAL A 56 -1.37 -8.12 -4.50
C VAL A 56 -2.50 -7.43 -3.75
N PHE A 57 -2.89 -6.23 -4.19
CA PHE A 57 -4.01 -5.52 -3.57
C PHE A 57 -5.30 -6.36 -3.58
N LYS A 58 -5.65 -6.98 -4.70
CA LYS A 58 -6.83 -7.84 -4.82
C LYS A 58 -6.75 -9.03 -3.86
N GLN A 59 -5.62 -9.73 -3.82
CA GLN A 59 -5.40 -10.89 -2.95
C GLN A 59 -5.56 -10.51 -1.48
N VAL A 60 -4.88 -9.45 -1.05
CA VAL A 60 -4.90 -9.00 0.35
C VAL A 60 -6.28 -8.48 0.74
N ASN A 61 -6.94 -7.71 -0.12
CA ASN A 61 -8.25 -7.11 0.18
C ASN A 61 -9.36 -8.14 0.44
N VAL A 62 -9.28 -9.34 -0.14
CA VAL A 62 -10.27 -10.41 0.09
C VAL A 62 -10.32 -10.84 1.55
N GLY A 63 -9.16 -11.07 2.17
CA GLY A 63 -9.03 -11.60 3.53
C GLY A 63 -8.69 -10.56 4.60
N PHE A 64 -8.43 -9.30 4.24
CA PHE A 64 -7.96 -8.30 5.18
C PHE A 64 -9.09 -7.84 6.11
N PRO A 65 -8.89 -7.92 7.45
CA PRO A 65 -9.95 -7.59 8.41
C PRO A 65 -10.39 -6.12 8.36
N LEU A 66 -9.51 -5.22 7.91
CA LEU A 66 -9.75 -3.78 7.83
C LEU A 66 -9.84 -3.29 6.38
N LYS A 67 -10.82 -3.78 5.63
CA LYS A 67 -11.02 -3.42 4.21
C LYS A 67 -11.08 -1.91 3.98
N GLY A 68 -11.77 -1.18 4.84
CA GLY A 68 -11.88 0.28 4.75
C GLY A 68 -10.51 0.98 4.82
N PHE A 69 -9.63 0.51 5.71
CA PHE A 69 -8.25 0.99 5.82
C PHE A 69 -7.47 0.73 4.53
N LEU A 70 -7.44 -0.51 4.05
CA LEU A 70 -6.66 -0.86 2.86
C LEU A 70 -7.13 -0.06 1.63
N LEU A 71 -8.44 0.10 1.46
CA LEU A 71 -9.02 0.92 0.39
C LEU A 71 -8.66 2.41 0.53
N ALA A 72 -8.72 2.96 1.75
CA ALA A 72 -8.40 4.36 2.01
C ALA A 72 -6.94 4.66 1.70
N THR A 73 -6.01 3.83 2.20
CA THR A 73 -4.57 4.00 1.95
C THR A 73 -4.21 3.80 0.48
N GLN A 74 -4.92 2.90 -0.23
CA GLN A 74 -4.72 2.75 -1.69
C GLN A 74 -5.21 3.98 -2.46
N ARG A 75 -6.32 4.59 -2.06
CA ARG A 75 -6.79 5.84 -2.68
C ARG A 75 -5.81 6.99 -2.47
N VAL A 76 -5.25 7.12 -1.26
CA VAL A 76 -4.21 8.12 -0.97
C VAL A 76 -2.99 7.88 -1.86
N PHE A 77 -2.50 6.65 -1.94
CA PHE A 77 -1.39 6.30 -2.84
C PHE A 77 -1.70 6.68 -4.29
N LEU A 78 -2.84 6.28 -4.82
CA LEU A 78 -3.24 6.56 -6.20
C LEU A 78 -3.39 8.06 -6.47
N SER A 79 -3.81 8.86 -5.50
CA SER A 79 -3.87 10.33 -5.64
C SER A 79 -2.49 10.97 -5.71
N GLY A 80 -1.50 10.42 -5.03
CA GLY A 80 -0.12 10.86 -5.04
C GLY A 80 0.73 10.27 -6.17
N TYR A 81 0.25 9.23 -6.82
CA TYR A 81 1.01 8.49 -7.84
C TYR A 81 1.55 9.39 -8.97
N PRO A 82 0.80 10.36 -9.53
CA PRO A 82 1.32 11.24 -10.57
C PRO A 82 2.57 12.04 -10.20
N TYR A 83 2.82 12.26 -8.90
CA TYR A 83 4.02 12.98 -8.45
C TYR A 83 5.33 12.24 -8.75
N CYS A 84 5.30 10.95 -9.05
CA CYS A 84 6.47 10.22 -9.50
C CYS A 84 7.04 10.72 -10.83
N MET A 85 6.26 11.47 -11.62
CA MET A 85 6.68 12.05 -12.90
C MET A 85 7.41 13.39 -12.75
N THR A 86 7.57 13.89 -11.53
CA THR A 86 8.29 15.14 -11.24
C THR A 86 9.44 14.88 -10.28
N ASP A 87 10.48 15.72 -10.34
CA ASP A 87 11.53 15.73 -9.32
C ASP A 87 11.04 16.45 -8.04
N ASP A 88 11.91 16.54 -7.04
CA ASP A 88 11.60 17.16 -5.75
C ASP A 88 11.41 18.69 -5.84
N SER A 89 11.83 19.31 -6.96
CA SER A 89 11.55 20.72 -7.27
C SER A 89 10.22 20.93 -8.02
N GLY A 90 9.51 19.84 -8.37
CA GLY A 90 8.27 19.86 -9.15
C GLY A 90 8.49 19.91 -10.66
N LYS A 91 9.73 19.81 -11.15
CA LYS A 91 10.05 19.79 -12.58
C LYS A 91 9.76 18.41 -13.17
N SER A 92 9.14 18.39 -14.35
CA SER A 92 8.85 17.14 -15.06
C SER A 92 10.13 16.38 -15.43
N LEU A 93 10.15 15.09 -15.14
CA LEU A 93 11.21 14.16 -15.50
C LEU A 93 11.10 13.71 -16.96
N SER A 94 12.20 13.20 -17.53
CA SER A 94 12.17 12.50 -18.83
C SER A 94 11.32 11.22 -18.72
N GLY A 95 10.79 10.75 -19.86
CA GLY A 95 9.93 9.56 -19.85
C GLY A 95 10.61 8.33 -19.22
N ALA A 96 11.88 8.06 -19.52
CA ALA A 96 12.62 6.94 -18.95
C ALA A 96 12.91 7.09 -17.45
N GLU A 97 13.21 8.30 -17.00
CA GLU A 97 13.49 8.60 -15.60
C GLU A 97 12.20 8.55 -14.76
N ALA A 98 11.12 9.17 -15.28
CA ALA A 98 9.80 9.08 -14.69
C ALA A 98 9.34 7.62 -14.56
N ALA A 99 9.52 6.80 -15.60
CA ALA A 99 9.16 5.38 -15.55
C ALA A 99 9.89 4.63 -14.42
N ARG A 100 11.21 4.82 -14.29
CA ARG A 100 11.99 4.19 -13.20
C ARG A 100 11.53 4.66 -11.81
N ARG A 101 11.32 5.97 -11.62
CA ARG A 101 10.86 6.53 -10.35
C ARG A 101 9.46 6.01 -9.99
N CYS A 102 8.54 6.01 -10.95
CA CYS A 102 7.19 5.47 -10.76
C CYS A 102 7.22 3.98 -10.44
N ALA A 103 8.02 3.18 -11.15
CA ALA A 103 8.15 1.76 -10.88
C ALA A 103 8.72 1.47 -9.49
N ALA A 104 9.69 2.26 -9.03
CA ALA A 104 10.22 2.16 -7.67
C ALA A 104 9.14 2.46 -6.62
N MET A 105 8.34 3.53 -6.83
CA MET A 105 7.24 3.90 -5.93
C MET A 105 6.16 2.82 -5.87
N VAL A 106 5.79 2.24 -7.01
CA VAL A 106 4.80 1.15 -7.08
C VAL A 106 5.31 -0.12 -6.39
N ARG A 107 6.58 -0.48 -6.59
CA ARG A 107 7.20 -1.63 -5.89
C ARG A 107 7.23 -1.43 -4.37
N ALA A 108 7.57 -0.22 -3.91
CA ALA A 108 7.53 0.10 -2.49
C ALA A 108 6.11 -0.04 -1.92
N ARG A 109 5.10 0.46 -2.63
CA ARG A 109 3.70 0.27 -2.23
C ARG A 109 3.27 -1.19 -2.22
N THR A 110 3.70 -1.98 -3.19
CA THR A 110 3.43 -3.42 -3.23
C THR A 110 3.98 -4.13 -2.01
N ALA A 111 5.26 -3.88 -1.69
CA ALA A 111 5.91 -4.44 -0.50
C ALA A 111 5.21 -4.00 0.81
N GLU A 112 4.76 -2.76 0.88
CA GLU A 112 3.98 -2.26 2.01
C GLU A 112 2.67 -3.04 2.19
N ILE A 113 1.90 -3.26 1.11
CA ILE A 113 0.66 -4.04 1.15
C ILE A 113 0.92 -5.48 1.59
N GLU A 114 1.97 -6.12 1.07
CA GLU A 114 2.39 -7.47 1.45
C GLU A 114 2.79 -7.53 2.93
N ALA A 115 3.56 -6.56 3.43
CA ALA A 115 3.94 -6.48 4.84
C ALA A 115 2.71 -6.27 5.75
N GLN A 116 1.78 -5.41 5.35
CA GLN A 116 0.53 -5.18 6.10
C GLN A 116 -0.38 -6.40 6.12
N ALA A 117 -0.37 -7.24 5.08
CA ALA A 117 -1.10 -8.50 5.06
C ALA A 117 -0.66 -9.47 6.16
N LEU A 118 0.60 -9.38 6.59
CA LEU A 118 1.19 -10.17 7.67
C LEU A 118 1.15 -9.46 9.03
N ALA A 119 0.60 -8.24 9.09
CA ALA A 119 0.57 -7.44 10.31
C ALA A 119 -0.25 -8.09 11.42
N LYS A 120 0.18 -7.91 12.66
CA LYS A 120 -0.69 -8.07 13.82
C LYS A 120 -1.57 -6.84 13.91
N ILE A 121 -2.89 -7.04 13.91
CA ILE A 121 -3.88 -5.96 13.89
C ILE A 121 -4.57 -5.87 15.24
N TYR A 122 -4.59 -4.67 15.80
CA TYR A 122 -5.23 -4.35 17.06
C TYR A 122 -6.23 -3.20 16.85
N SER A 123 -7.26 -3.15 17.70
CA SER A 123 -8.26 -2.08 17.66
C SER A 123 -8.92 -1.92 19.01
N ASN A 124 -9.55 -0.77 19.21
CA ASN A 124 -10.52 -0.53 20.28
C ASN A 124 -11.94 -0.93 19.87
N ALA A 125 -12.16 -1.27 18.60
CA ALA A 125 -13.48 -1.65 18.09
C ALA A 125 -13.72 -3.17 18.24
N ASP A 126 -14.88 -3.55 18.71
CA ASP A 126 -15.33 -4.95 18.83
C ASP A 126 -15.79 -5.51 17.47
N GLY A 127 -14.91 -5.42 16.45
CA GLY A 127 -15.16 -5.97 15.10
C GLY A 127 -15.95 -5.08 14.14
N LYS A 128 -16.50 -3.95 14.60
CA LYS A 128 -17.12 -2.93 13.73
C LYS A 128 -16.28 -1.66 13.76
N PHE A 129 -15.70 -1.32 12.62
CA PHE A 129 -14.94 -0.09 12.46
C PHE A 129 -15.90 1.09 12.28
N THR A 130 -15.92 2.01 13.23
CA THR A 130 -16.71 3.25 13.23
C THR A 130 -15.78 4.47 13.09
N HIS A 131 -16.34 5.67 13.03
CA HIS A 131 -15.57 6.92 13.00
C HIS A 131 -14.63 7.10 14.19
N ASP A 132 -14.95 6.47 15.32
CA ASP A 132 -14.19 6.58 16.58
C ASP A 132 -13.30 5.37 16.81
N SER A 133 -13.05 4.59 15.77
CA SER A 133 -12.22 3.39 15.86
C SER A 133 -10.79 3.69 15.43
N LEU A 134 -9.85 3.11 16.17
CA LEU A 134 -8.43 3.09 15.82
C LEU A 134 -8.02 1.68 15.39
N ALA A 135 -7.33 1.60 14.26
CA ALA A 135 -6.60 0.42 13.86
C ALA A 135 -5.10 0.62 14.12
N ILE A 136 -4.50 -0.35 14.75
CA ILE A 136 -3.05 -0.42 14.98
C ILE A 136 -2.54 -1.65 14.23
N LEU A 137 -1.66 -1.44 13.27
CA LEU A 137 -0.98 -2.51 12.55
C LEU A 137 0.47 -2.57 13.02
N VAL A 138 0.91 -3.74 13.47
CA VAL A 138 2.31 -4.00 13.82
C VAL A 138 2.86 -5.02 12.84
N PHE A 139 3.87 -4.64 12.07
CA PHE A 139 4.44 -5.46 11.00
C PHE A 139 5.96 -5.25 10.90
N THR A 140 6.61 -6.05 10.06
CA THR A 140 8.02 -5.88 9.73
C THR A 140 8.14 -5.55 8.25
N ALA A 141 8.83 -4.45 7.94
CA ALA A 141 9.18 -4.07 6.59
C ALA A 141 10.68 -3.68 6.56
N ASP A 142 11.40 -4.10 5.54
CA ASP A 142 12.85 -3.85 5.38
C ASP A 142 13.68 -4.22 6.62
N GLY A 143 13.31 -5.32 7.30
CA GLY A 143 13.95 -5.79 8.52
C GLY A 143 13.67 -4.96 9.77
N ARG A 144 12.84 -3.92 9.69
CA ARG A 144 12.48 -3.02 10.78
C ARG A 144 11.07 -3.30 11.27
N LYS A 145 10.89 -3.25 12.58
CA LYS A 145 9.56 -3.32 13.18
C LYS A 145 8.86 -1.97 13.03
N ARG A 146 7.69 -1.97 12.47
CA ARG A 146 6.90 -0.76 12.19
C ARG A 146 5.53 -0.84 12.84
N ILE A 147 4.97 0.32 13.06
CA ILE A 147 3.60 0.49 13.50
C ILE A 147 2.89 1.46 12.57
N ARG A 148 1.67 1.11 12.17
CA ARG A 148 0.78 2.05 11.51
C ARG A 148 -0.46 2.27 12.36
N LEU A 149 -0.72 3.52 12.65
CA LEU A 149 -1.86 3.98 13.42
C LEU A 149 -2.84 4.63 12.45
N TRP A 150 -4.05 4.11 12.37
CA TRP A 150 -5.05 4.62 11.45
C TRP A 150 -6.42 4.72 12.12
N GLY A 151 -6.99 5.88 12.11
CA GLY A 151 -8.30 6.14 12.67
C GLY A 151 -8.39 7.46 13.40
N ASN A 152 -9.55 7.69 14.00
CA ASN A 152 -9.82 8.79 14.91
C ASN A 152 -10.29 8.19 16.21
N TRP A 153 -9.50 8.27 17.25
CA TRP A 153 -9.99 7.98 18.58
C TRP A 153 -9.41 8.97 19.58
N MET A 154 -10.28 9.75 20.17
CA MET A 154 -9.96 10.57 21.31
C MET A 154 -10.94 10.25 22.44
N PRO A 155 -10.45 10.00 23.67
CA PRO A 155 -11.31 9.95 24.83
C PRO A 155 -12.08 11.27 24.97
N ASP A 156 -13.33 11.21 25.39
CA ASP A 156 -14.21 12.39 25.59
C ASP A 156 -13.55 13.50 26.41
N ALA A 157 -12.63 13.14 27.32
CA ALA A 157 -11.87 14.09 28.12
C ALA A 157 -10.99 15.04 27.30
N TYR A 158 -10.55 14.63 26.09
CA TYR A 158 -9.65 15.40 25.22
C TYR A 158 -10.37 16.06 24.06
N ASN A 159 -11.57 15.58 23.67
CA ASN A 159 -12.34 16.17 22.60
C ASN A 159 -13.84 16.05 22.82
N PRO A 160 -14.45 17.07 23.44
CA PRO A 160 -15.90 17.11 23.68
C PRO A 160 -16.73 17.35 22.40
N ARG A 161 -16.12 17.46 21.22
CA ARG A 161 -16.83 17.70 19.94
C ARG A 161 -16.49 16.62 18.93
N PRO A 162 -17.47 15.98 18.26
CA PRO A 162 -17.20 15.11 17.14
C PRO A 162 -16.46 15.89 16.05
N PHE A 163 -15.44 15.26 15.44
CA PHE A 163 -14.62 15.90 14.41
C PHE A 163 -15.45 16.20 13.16
N PRO A 164 -15.69 17.48 12.81
CA PRO A 164 -16.46 17.82 11.61
C PRO A 164 -15.72 17.53 10.31
N ASP A 165 -14.40 17.39 10.34
CA ASP A 165 -13.58 17.40 9.13
C ASP A 165 -13.12 16.01 8.66
N GLY A 166 -13.47 14.93 9.36
CA GLY A 166 -13.18 13.56 8.93
C GLY A 166 -11.71 13.21 8.66
N LYS A 167 -10.77 14.04 9.13
CA LYS A 167 -9.32 13.78 8.95
C LYS A 167 -8.91 12.69 9.91
N LEU A 168 -8.55 11.57 9.35
CA LEU A 168 -8.05 10.42 10.08
C LEU A 168 -6.57 10.66 10.44
N CYS A 169 -6.18 10.20 11.62
CA CYS A 169 -4.79 9.97 11.93
C CYS A 169 -4.28 8.83 11.06
N ASP A 170 -3.22 9.04 10.31
CA ASP A 170 -2.52 8.01 9.55
C ASP A 170 -1.02 8.23 9.77
N LEU A 171 -0.46 7.47 10.70
CA LEU A 171 0.96 7.48 11.04
C LEU A 171 1.56 6.13 10.69
N ASP A 172 2.66 6.14 9.97
CA ASP A 172 3.47 4.96 9.67
C ASP A 172 4.90 5.21 10.15
N GLU A 173 5.26 4.60 11.27
CA GLU A 173 6.48 4.90 12.00
C GLU A 173 7.30 3.65 12.32
N GLU A 174 8.61 3.82 12.46
CA GLU A 174 9.48 2.78 13.00
C GLU A 174 9.34 2.69 14.51
N LEU A 175 9.19 1.47 15.02
CA LEU A 175 9.17 1.17 16.45
C LEU A 175 10.61 1.04 16.98
N LYS A 176 11.06 2.05 17.71
CA LYS A 176 12.37 2.08 18.36
C LYS A 176 12.28 1.46 19.77
N PRO A 177 13.06 0.44 20.10
CA PRO A 177 13.01 -0.18 21.41
C PRO A 177 13.48 0.78 22.51
N VAL A 178 12.72 0.82 23.62
CA VAL A 178 13.03 1.59 24.84
C VAL A 178 12.75 0.74 26.07
N LYS A 179 13.13 1.23 27.26
CA LYS A 179 12.78 0.57 28.51
C LYS A 179 11.25 0.53 28.67
N GLY A 180 10.69 -0.66 28.73
CA GLY A 180 9.24 -0.87 28.90
C GLY A 180 8.44 -1.05 27.61
N GLY A 181 9.09 -0.95 26.42
CA GLY A 181 8.36 -1.15 25.16
C GLY A 181 9.04 -0.55 23.94
N TYR A 182 8.29 0.23 23.22
CA TYR A 182 8.73 0.89 21.98
C TYR A 182 8.27 2.35 21.96
N MET A 183 9.01 3.19 21.27
CA MET A 183 8.63 4.58 20.94
C MET A 183 8.58 4.78 19.44
N ILE A 184 7.92 5.85 19.02
CA ILE A 184 7.89 6.34 17.63
C ILE A 184 8.49 7.75 17.54
N THR A 185 8.92 8.17 16.36
CA THR A 185 9.66 9.43 16.20
C THR A 185 8.78 10.68 16.43
N VAL A 186 7.48 10.58 16.13
CA VAL A 186 6.53 11.72 16.25
C VAL A 186 6.05 11.95 17.69
N SER A 187 6.40 11.06 18.63
CA SER A 187 6.08 11.21 20.05
C SER A 187 7.20 10.60 20.90
N ASP A 188 7.92 11.44 21.58
CA ASP A 188 9.00 11.10 22.53
C ASP A 188 8.48 10.76 23.95
N GLU A 189 7.19 10.90 24.18
CA GLU A 189 6.53 10.61 25.45
C GLU A 189 5.73 9.30 25.42
N ALA A 190 5.11 8.96 24.27
CA ALA A 190 4.26 7.78 24.16
C ALA A 190 5.06 6.49 24.05
N VAL A 191 4.85 5.57 25.00
CA VAL A 191 5.40 4.23 24.99
C VAL A 191 4.34 3.21 24.58
N PHE A 192 4.72 2.35 23.62
CA PHE A 192 3.91 1.25 23.14
C PHE A 192 4.34 -0.05 23.79
N SER A 193 3.51 -0.60 24.65
CA SER A 193 3.71 -1.97 25.17
C SER A 193 2.95 -2.95 24.31
N ILE A 194 3.68 -3.77 23.53
CA ILE A 194 3.11 -4.65 22.50
C ILE A 194 3.21 -6.10 22.97
N SER A 195 2.06 -6.76 23.05
CA SER A 195 1.94 -8.20 23.32
C SER A 195 1.27 -8.93 22.17
N ASP A 196 1.07 -10.23 22.31
CA ASP A 196 0.30 -11.01 21.32
C ASP A 196 -1.21 -10.73 21.36
N THR A 197 -1.72 -10.20 22.45
CA THR A 197 -3.15 -9.98 22.66
C THR A 197 -3.56 -8.52 22.65
N SER A 198 -2.62 -7.61 22.94
CA SER A 198 -2.90 -6.18 23.04
C SER A 198 -1.73 -5.30 22.73
N VAL A 199 -2.03 -4.06 22.37
CA VAL A 199 -1.11 -2.92 22.38
C VAL A 199 -1.63 -1.92 23.41
N ASN A 200 -0.78 -1.48 24.33
CA ASN A 200 -1.07 -0.40 25.25
C ASN A 200 -0.25 0.83 24.85
N ILE A 201 -0.91 1.98 24.78
CA ILE A 201 -0.31 3.28 24.52
C ILE A 201 -0.36 4.07 25.84
N SER A 202 0.79 4.56 26.31
CA SER A 202 0.86 5.20 27.63
C SER A 202 0.36 6.64 27.64
N GLU A 203 0.61 7.37 26.54
CA GLU A 203 0.34 8.80 26.44
C GLU A 203 -0.37 9.15 25.13
N TYR A 204 -0.87 10.37 25.07
CA TYR A 204 -1.53 10.91 23.89
C TYR A 204 -0.54 11.14 22.74
N ILE A 205 -0.91 10.75 21.53
CA ILE A 205 -0.15 10.96 20.30
C ILE A 205 -0.88 11.97 19.43
N MET A 206 -0.28 13.12 19.22
CA MET A 206 -0.83 14.14 18.33
C MET A 206 -0.48 13.81 16.88
N CYS A 207 -1.47 13.55 16.05
CA CYS A 207 -1.31 13.33 14.61
C CYS A 207 -1.39 14.62 13.81
N THR A 208 -2.26 15.52 14.24
CA THR A 208 -2.42 16.90 13.70
C THR A 208 -2.83 17.81 14.86
N PRO A 209 -2.80 19.15 14.72
CA PRO A 209 -3.24 20.06 15.79
C PRO A 209 -4.66 19.84 16.31
N ARG A 210 -5.45 19.02 15.61
CA ARG A 210 -6.86 18.74 15.98
C ARG A 210 -7.20 17.26 16.11
N ASN A 211 -6.28 16.35 15.74
CA ASN A 211 -6.52 14.92 15.73
C ASN A 211 -5.37 14.18 16.39
N GLY A 212 -5.68 13.17 17.15
CA GLY A 212 -4.69 12.35 17.80
C GLY A 212 -5.24 11.01 18.25
N ILE A 213 -4.39 10.28 18.95
CA ILE A 213 -4.68 8.97 19.49
C ILE A 213 -4.49 9.04 20.99
N GLY A 214 -5.55 8.71 21.74
CA GLY A 214 -5.50 8.71 23.20
C GLY A 214 -4.76 7.49 23.76
N PRO A 215 -4.31 7.60 25.01
CA PRO A 215 -3.79 6.47 25.75
C PRO A 215 -4.86 5.40 25.94
N GLY A 216 -4.44 4.13 26.01
CA GLY A 216 -5.38 3.04 26.21
C GLY A 216 -4.86 1.68 25.79
N SER A 217 -5.73 0.68 25.93
CA SER A 217 -5.46 -0.70 25.58
C SER A 217 -6.27 -1.11 24.35
N TYR A 218 -5.58 -1.62 23.34
CA TYR A 218 -6.15 -2.02 22.07
C TYR A 218 -5.99 -3.52 21.90
N ARG A 219 -7.09 -4.23 21.71
CA ARG A 219 -7.11 -5.69 21.60
C ARG A 219 -6.78 -6.15 20.20
N ARG A 220 -6.14 -7.31 20.10
CA ARG A 220 -5.87 -7.96 18.82
C ARG A 220 -7.18 -8.39 18.16
N LEU A 221 -7.34 -8.07 16.88
CA LEU A 221 -8.53 -8.46 16.10
C LEU A 221 -8.43 -9.87 15.51
N ARG A 222 -7.25 -10.41 15.35
CA ARG A 222 -6.90 -11.81 14.99
C ARG A 222 -5.45 -11.87 14.49
#